data_c3d5850a148b91024cf653d0ca7cdc73
#
_entry.id   c3d5850a148b91024cf653d0ca7cdc73
#
_cell.length_a   1.000
_cell.length_b   1.000
_cell.length_c   1.000
_cell.angle_alpha   90.00
_cell.angle_beta   90.00
_cell.angle_gamma   90.00
#
_symmetry.space_group_name_H-M   'P 1'
#
loop_
_entity.id
_entity.type
_entity.pdbx_description
1 polymer ?
#
loop_
_entity_poly.entity_id
_entity_poly.type
_entity_poly.pdbx_seq_one_letter_code
_entity_poly.pdbx_strand_id
1 'polypeptide(L)'
;ANLGGEMTIPFSYAIFTSNPMFAMRHYINAFVDFSQVTEEDWVALKDNPEFLPGAQEMFKMLNKWYHDGILYENFAIDTDSTIGDTYMTMGNFGYFLQQYDQPWRTDKNYQAEMAKNVEGAEWIPVNCWANKYDGRTLHDNYDAAGLTVFIPYWVSDETAKAAIMYLDWMCQPENMFALQNGTEGIN
;
A
#
# COMPACT_ATOMS: atom_id res chain seq x y z
N ALA A 1 4.11 18.89 -15.18
CA ALA A 1 2.82 19.00 -15.84
C ALA A 1 1.90 19.85 -14.97
N ASN A 2 1.21 20.80 -15.53
CA ASN A 2 0.21 21.56 -14.81
C ASN A 2 -1.08 20.77 -14.87
N LEU A 3 -1.44 20.08 -13.79
CA LEU A 3 -2.61 19.22 -13.70
C LEU A 3 -3.90 20.00 -13.36
N GLY A 4 -3.95 21.30 -13.62
CA GLY A 4 -5.16 22.11 -13.55
C GLY A 4 -5.50 22.67 -12.17
N GLY A 5 -4.73 22.40 -11.13
CA GLY A 5 -4.89 22.98 -9.81
C GLY A 5 -3.87 24.09 -9.53
N GLU A 6 -4.17 24.99 -8.60
CA GLU A 6 -3.24 26.07 -8.21
C GLU A 6 -1.94 25.57 -7.59
N MET A 7 -1.92 24.33 -7.07
CA MET A 7 -0.72 23.70 -6.50
C MET A 7 -0.79 22.18 -6.65
N THR A 8 0.08 21.63 -7.47
CA THR A 8 0.31 20.20 -7.51
C THR A 8 1.29 19.83 -6.41
N ILE A 9 0.89 18.99 -5.49
CA ILE A 9 1.78 18.41 -4.50
C ILE A 9 2.49 17.26 -5.20
N PRO A 10 3.82 17.33 -5.42
CA PRO A 10 4.52 16.32 -6.22
C PRO A 10 4.48 14.93 -5.60
N PHE A 11 4.37 14.84 -4.29
CA PHE A 11 4.46 13.61 -3.55
C PHE A 11 3.54 13.61 -2.33
N SER A 12 2.66 12.63 -2.24
CA SER A 12 1.75 12.49 -1.11
C SER A 12 2.26 11.49 -0.09
N TYR A 13 2.08 11.85 1.16
CA TYR A 13 2.34 10.99 2.30
C TYR A 13 1.07 10.70 3.12
N ALA A 14 -0.08 10.81 2.53
CA ALA A 14 -1.37 10.56 3.20
C ALA A 14 -1.46 9.19 3.89
N ILE A 15 -0.56 8.27 3.54
CA ILE A 15 -0.53 6.92 4.10
C ILE A 15 0.00 6.85 5.53
N PHE A 16 0.62 7.91 6.03
CA PHE A 16 1.18 7.91 7.39
C PHE A 16 0.14 7.95 8.50
N THR A 17 -1.10 8.24 8.19
CA THR A 17 -2.14 8.50 9.17
C THR A 17 -2.51 7.29 10.03
N SER A 18 -2.45 6.08 9.47
CA SER A 18 -2.82 4.87 10.21
C SER A 18 -1.66 3.94 10.55
N ASN A 19 -0.64 3.88 9.70
CA ASN A 19 0.56 3.07 9.91
C ASN A 19 1.74 3.62 9.11
N PRO A 20 2.47 4.61 9.64
CA PRO A 20 3.61 5.21 8.95
C PRO A 20 4.68 4.19 8.58
N MET A 21 4.91 3.16 9.40
CA MET A 21 5.90 2.14 9.15
C MET A 21 5.58 1.30 7.92
N PHE A 22 4.30 1.05 7.65
CA PHE A 22 3.89 0.28 6.47
C PHE A 22 4.28 1.00 5.17
N ALA A 23 4.02 2.28 5.08
CA ALA A 23 4.41 3.07 3.91
C ALA A 23 5.93 3.22 3.80
N MET A 24 6.62 3.43 4.92
CA MET A 24 8.08 3.59 4.94
C MET A 24 8.82 2.33 4.49
N ARG A 25 8.32 1.14 4.78
CA ARG A 25 8.95 -0.12 4.34
C ARG A 25 9.18 -0.17 2.83
N HIS A 26 8.21 0.28 2.05
CA HIS A 26 8.34 0.27 0.59
C HIS A 26 9.44 1.19 0.06
N TYR A 27 9.71 2.30 0.76
CA TYR A 27 10.80 3.20 0.41
C TYR A 27 12.14 2.73 1.00
N ILE A 28 12.13 2.24 2.25
CA ILE A 28 13.34 1.79 2.95
C ILE A 28 14.06 0.71 2.15
N ASN A 29 13.34 -0.25 1.59
CA ASN A 29 13.93 -1.33 0.78
C ASN A 29 14.76 -0.80 -0.41
N ALA A 30 14.44 0.37 -0.93
CA ALA A 30 15.25 1.01 -1.97
C ALA A 30 16.58 1.57 -1.45
N PHE A 31 16.73 1.72 -0.13
CA PHE A 31 17.91 2.33 0.51
C PHE A 31 18.70 1.38 1.40
N VAL A 32 18.21 0.19 1.69
CA VAL A 32 18.96 -0.81 2.46
C VAL A 32 20.12 -1.34 1.63
N ASP A 33 21.31 -1.29 2.20
CA ASP A 33 22.50 -1.95 1.63
C ASP A 33 22.52 -3.43 2.04
N PHE A 34 21.83 -4.26 1.26
CA PHE A 34 21.73 -5.69 1.55
C PHE A 34 23.07 -6.42 1.49
N SER A 35 24.11 -5.82 0.92
CA SER A 35 25.47 -6.42 0.95
C SER A 35 26.10 -6.38 2.34
N GLN A 36 25.58 -5.52 3.22
CA GLN A 36 26.05 -5.37 4.59
C GLN A 36 25.07 -5.97 5.63
N VAL A 37 23.97 -6.52 5.19
CA VAL A 37 22.96 -7.14 6.07
C VAL A 37 23.29 -8.62 6.24
N THR A 38 23.56 -9.04 7.47
CA THR A 38 23.69 -10.47 7.80
C THR A 38 22.33 -11.13 7.95
N GLU A 39 22.30 -12.47 7.92
CA GLU A 39 21.06 -13.22 8.19
C GLU A 39 20.51 -12.92 9.60
N GLU A 40 21.41 -12.77 10.57
CA GLU A 40 21.05 -12.41 11.95
C GLU A 40 20.41 -11.01 12.01
N ASP A 41 21.02 -10.02 11.36
CA ASP A 41 20.45 -8.67 11.28
C ASP A 41 19.06 -8.68 10.60
N TRP A 42 18.92 -9.45 9.52
CA TRP A 42 17.65 -9.55 8.81
C TRP A 42 16.57 -10.15 9.70
N VAL A 43 16.85 -11.26 10.38
CA VAL A 43 15.89 -11.89 11.30
C VAL A 43 15.52 -10.96 12.44
N ALA A 44 16.47 -10.21 12.98
CA ALA A 44 16.24 -9.29 14.10
C ALA A 44 15.51 -8.01 13.69
N LEU A 45 15.77 -7.47 12.50
CA LEU A 45 15.39 -6.12 12.10
C LEU A 45 14.43 -6.06 10.89
N LYS A 46 14.01 -7.20 10.32
CA LYS A 46 13.07 -7.21 9.18
C LYS A 46 11.76 -6.45 9.43
N ASP A 47 11.34 -6.39 10.67
CA ASP A 47 10.14 -5.67 11.09
C ASP A 47 10.42 -4.19 11.44
N ASN A 48 11.71 -3.82 11.55
CA ASN A 48 12.18 -2.46 11.81
C ASN A 48 13.33 -2.11 10.85
N PRO A 49 13.07 -2.11 9.52
CA PRO A 49 14.11 -1.97 8.51
C PRO A 49 14.82 -0.61 8.54
N GLU A 50 14.29 0.37 9.26
CA GLU A 50 14.91 1.68 9.49
C GLU A 50 16.25 1.61 10.23
N PHE A 51 16.53 0.49 10.90
CA PHE A 51 17.82 0.27 11.59
C PHE A 51 18.82 -0.51 10.73
N LEU A 52 18.43 -0.95 9.55
CA LEU A 52 19.33 -1.65 8.64
C LEU A 52 20.33 -0.68 7.96
N PRO A 53 21.50 -1.19 7.57
CA PRO A 53 22.50 -0.40 6.84
C PRO A 53 21.91 0.32 5.63
N GLY A 54 22.22 1.59 5.46
CA GLY A 54 21.76 2.43 4.36
C GLY A 54 20.41 3.12 4.58
N ALA A 55 19.54 2.61 5.45
CA ALA A 55 18.20 3.14 5.67
C ALA A 55 18.18 4.64 6.07
N GLN A 56 19.17 5.13 6.79
CA GLN A 56 19.29 6.56 7.14
C GLN A 56 19.31 7.49 5.92
N GLU A 57 19.80 7.04 4.79
CA GLU A 57 19.84 7.82 3.55
C GLU A 57 18.42 8.19 3.07
N MET A 58 17.47 7.28 3.26
CA MET A 58 16.07 7.58 2.97
C MET A 58 15.54 8.73 3.83
N PHE A 59 15.79 8.71 5.13
CA PHE A 59 15.34 9.78 6.02
C PHE A 59 15.95 11.13 5.68
N LYS A 60 17.24 11.14 5.30
CA LYS A 60 17.91 12.37 4.84
C LYS A 60 17.25 12.88 3.54
N MET A 61 16.93 11.99 2.62
CA MET A 61 16.24 12.34 1.38
C MET A 61 14.84 12.88 1.66
N LEU A 62 14.05 12.21 2.49
CA LEU A 62 12.71 12.65 2.85
C LEU A 62 12.73 14.00 3.57
N ASN A 63 13.68 14.22 4.47
CA ASN A 63 13.88 15.51 5.13
C ASN A 63 14.19 16.61 4.11
N LYS A 64 15.08 16.33 3.16
CA LYS A 64 15.36 17.26 2.07
C LYS A 64 14.11 17.57 1.25
N TRP A 65 13.35 16.56 0.87
CA TRP A 65 12.11 16.72 0.08
C TRP A 65 11.05 17.52 0.83
N TYR A 66 10.98 17.37 2.14
CA TYR A 66 10.10 18.17 2.98
C TYR A 66 10.47 19.66 2.89
N HIS A 67 11.74 19.99 3.04
CA HIS A 67 12.22 21.37 2.94
C HIS A 67 12.14 21.96 1.51
N ASP A 68 12.24 21.10 0.49
CA ASP A 68 12.10 21.50 -0.91
C ASP A 68 10.61 21.64 -1.35
N GLY A 69 9.64 21.35 -0.48
CA GLY A 69 8.22 21.41 -0.80
C GLY A 69 7.73 20.27 -1.71
N ILE A 70 8.51 19.19 -1.85
CA ILE A 70 8.15 18.00 -2.63
C ILE A 70 7.22 17.09 -1.82
N LEU A 71 7.49 16.95 -0.54
CA LEU A 71 6.70 16.17 0.39
C LEU A 71 5.54 17.02 0.93
N TYR A 72 4.36 16.41 1.08
CA TYR A 72 3.20 17.09 1.66
C TYR A 72 3.54 17.67 3.04
N GLU A 73 3.40 18.98 3.19
CA GLU A 73 3.89 19.73 4.36
C GLU A 73 3.22 19.33 5.68
N ASN A 74 1.95 18.94 5.60
CA ASN A 74 1.15 18.60 6.78
C ASN A 74 1.11 17.09 7.07
N PHE A 75 1.94 16.28 6.43
CA PHE A 75 1.91 14.81 6.57
C PHE A 75 1.97 14.33 8.03
N ALA A 76 2.65 15.07 8.90
CA ALA A 76 2.85 14.69 10.30
C ALA A 76 1.64 15.00 11.20
N ILE A 77 0.75 15.88 10.77
CA ILE A 77 -0.44 16.29 11.51
C ILE A 77 -1.74 15.82 10.84
N ASP A 78 -1.66 15.28 9.66
CA ASP A 78 -2.78 14.66 8.96
C ASP A 78 -3.08 13.32 9.66
N THR A 79 -4.16 13.28 10.43
CA THR A 79 -4.53 12.12 11.26
C THR A 79 -5.60 11.24 10.65
N ASP A 80 -6.15 11.63 9.50
CA ASP A 80 -7.12 10.82 8.76
C ASP A 80 -6.81 10.83 7.26
N SER A 81 -7.26 9.80 6.56
CA SER A 81 -7.05 9.67 5.11
C SER A 81 -7.90 10.62 4.27
N THR A 82 -8.80 11.38 4.86
CA THR A 82 -9.79 12.20 4.14
C THR A 82 -9.12 13.31 3.34
N ILE A 83 -8.07 13.91 3.90
CA ILE A 83 -7.30 14.95 3.21
C ILE A 83 -6.60 14.37 1.99
N GLY A 84 -5.93 13.23 2.17
CA GLY A 84 -5.28 12.51 1.06
C GLY A 84 -6.27 12.10 -0.02
N ASP A 85 -7.41 11.55 0.37
CA ASP A 85 -8.50 11.18 -0.55
C ASP A 85 -8.97 12.40 -1.36
N THR A 86 -9.13 13.54 -0.71
CA THR A 86 -9.53 14.80 -1.37
C THR A 86 -8.50 15.24 -2.41
N TYR A 87 -7.21 15.26 -2.06
CA TYR A 87 -6.17 15.66 -2.99
C TYR A 87 -6.02 14.68 -4.16
N MET A 88 -6.22 13.37 -3.95
CA MET A 88 -6.22 12.38 -5.01
C MET A 88 -7.36 12.60 -6.01
N THR A 89 -8.57 12.85 -5.51
CA THR A 89 -9.74 13.09 -6.37
C THR A 89 -9.69 14.45 -7.08
N MET A 90 -8.99 15.43 -6.53
CA MET A 90 -8.76 16.72 -7.16
C MET A 90 -7.58 16.72 -8.16
N GLY A 91 -6.81 15.64 -8.23
CA GLY A 91 -5.63 15.56 -9.08
C GLY A 91 -4.45 16.43 -8.61
N ASN A 92 -4.41 16.75 -7.31
CA ASN A 92 -3.38 17.62 -6.73
C ASN A 92 -2.10 16.86 -6.32
N PHE A 93 -2.13 15.53 -6.34
CA PHE A 93 -0.95 14.71 -6.10
C PHE A 93 -0.31 14.25 -7.41
N GLY A 94 1.02 14.36 -7.49
CA GLY A 94 1.80 13.80 -8.59
C GLY A 94 2.14 12.33 -8.40
N TYR A 95 2.30 11.89 -7.15
CA TYR A 95 2.65 10.52 -6.77
C TYR A 95 2.09 10.20 -5.38
N PHE A 96 1.59 8.99 -5.19
CA PHE A 96 1.22 8.47 -3.88
C PHE A 96 1.48 6.97 -3.80
N LEU A 97 1.71 6.49 -2.59
CA LEU A 97 1.85 5.07 -2.31
C LEU A 97 0.58 4.55 -1.66
N GLN A 98 -0.02 3.54 -2.27
CA GLN A 98 -1.26 2.93 -1.78
C GLN A 98 -1.36 1.49 -2.29
N GLN A 99 -2.38 0.78 -1.87
CA GLN A 99 -2.70 -0.53 -2.43
C GLN A 99 -2.96 -0.42 -3.93
N TYR A 100 -2.53 -1.41 -4.69
CA TYR A 100 -2.52 -1.38 -6.16
C TYR A 100 -3.91 -1.12 -6.78
N ASP A 101 -4.98 -1.53 -6.13
CA ASP A 101 -6.37 -1.41 -6.58
C ASP A 101 -7.07 -0.12 -6.10
N GLN A 102 -6.44 0.65 -5.22
CA GLN A 102 -7.03 1.83 -4.57
C GLN A 102 -7.65 2.83 -5.56
N PRO A 103 -7.03 3.18 -6.69
CA PRO A 103 -7.60 4.13 -7.63
C PRO A 103 -8.93 3.68 -8.23
N TRP A 104 -9.17 2.38 -8.29
CA TRP A 104 -10.33 1.79 -8.98
C TRP A 104 -11.35 1.13 -8.04
N ARG A 105 -11.13 1.21 -6.74
CA ARG A 105 -12.10 0.68 -5.76
C ARG A 105 -13.43 1.40 -5.86
N THR A 106 -14.50 0.63 -5.78
CA THR A 106 -15.88 1.14 -5.91
C THR A 106 -16.30 2.06 -4.76
N ASP A 107 -15.73 1.85 -3.58
CA ASP A 107 -16.03 2.63 -2.37
C ASP A 107 -15.45 4.05 -2.41
N LYS A 108 -14.33 4.24 -3.10
CA LYS A 108 -13.63 5.54 -3.22
C LYS A 108 -13.60 6.07 -4.64
N ASN A 109 -13.41 5.19 -5.61
CA ASN A 109 -13.40 5.48 -7.06
C ASN A 109 -12.59 6.72 -7.46
N TYR A 110 -11.38 6.85 -6.91
CA TYR A 110 -10.53 8.04 -7.10
C TYR A 110 -10.28 8.37 -8.58
N GLN A 111 -10.13 7.34 -9.43
CA GLN A 111 -9.92 7.55 -10.86
C GLN A 111 -11.12 8.25 -11.50
N ALA A 112 -12.34 7.80 -11.25
CA ALA A 112 -13.53 8.39 -11.84
C ALA A 112 -13.83 9.78 -11.26
N GLU A 113 -13.57 10.00 -9.97
CA GLU A 113 -13.74 11.32 -9.36
C GLU A 113 -12.70 12.31 -9.86
N MET A 114 -11.43 11.88 -9.99
CA MET A 114 -10.38 12.73 -10.56
C MET A 114 -10.67 13.11 -12.01
N ALA A 115 -11.15 12.17 -12.82
CA ALA A 115 -11.50 12.43 -14.22
C ALA A 115 -12.61 13.47 -14.42
N LYS A 116 -13.49 13.63 -13.42
CA LYS A 116 -14.50 14.72 -13.42
C LYS A 116 -13.88 16.08 -13.14
N ASN A 117 -12.84 16.13 -12.33
CA ASN A 117 -12.21 17.38 -11.90
C ASN A 117 -11.09 17.82 -12.86
N VAL A 118 -10.39 16.89 -13.48
CA VAL A 118 -9.25 17.14 -14.36
C VAL A 118 -9.39 16.31 -15.63
N GLU A 119 -9.74 16.95 -16.73
CA GLU A 119 -9.93 16.31 -18.04
C GLU A 119 -8.65 15.60 -18.51
N GLY A 120 -8.78 14.32 -18.84
CA GLY A 120 -7.67 13.49 -19.33
C GLY A 120 -6.68 13.03 -18.26
N ALA A 121 -6.93 13.30 -16.97
CA ALA A 121 -6.09 12.79 -15.90
C ALA A 121 -6.34 11.31 -15.66
N GLU A 122 -5.25 10.57 -15.46
CA GLU A 122 -5.29 9.14 -15.19
C GLU A 122 -4.25 8.76 -14.14
N TRP A 123 -4.66 7.93 -13.18
CA TRP A 123 -3.74 7.26 -12.27
C TRP A 123 -3.19 5.99 -12.92
N ILE A 124 -1.88 5.93 -13.03
CA ILE A 124 -1.20 4.76 -13.58
C ILE A 124 -0.35 4.09 -12.50
N PRO A 125 -0.41 2.75 -12.37
CA PRO A 125 0.47 2.05 -11.45
C PRO A 125 1.92 2.11 -11.98
N VAL A 126 2.84 2.37 -11.06
CA VAL A 126 4.27 2.31 -11.32
C VAL A 126 4.91 1.31 -10.38
N ASN A 127 6.04 0.76 -10.77
CA ASN A 127 6.74 -0.21 -9.94
C ASN A 127 7.35 0.45 -8.69
N CYS A 128 7.68 -0.35 -7.69
CA CYS A 128 8.44 0.09 -6.54
C CYS A 128 9.81 0.64 -6.97
N TRP A 129 10.41 1.45 -6.11
CA TRP A 129 11.73 2.01 -6.39
C TRP A 129 12.79 0.92 -6.43
N ALA A 130 13.69 1.03 -7.41
CA ALA A 130 14.85 0.17 -7.47
C ALA A 130 15.80 0.49 -6.30
N ASN A 131 16.39 -0.57 -5.73
CA ASN A 131 17.40 -0.42 -4.70
C ASN A 131 18.64 0.30 -5.26
N LYS A 132 19.11 1.32 -4.55
CA LYS A 132 20.21 2.18 -5.00
C LYS A 132 21.56 1.48 -5.06
N TYR A 133 21.76 0.36 -4.37
CA TYR A 133 23.03 -0.35 -4.30
C TYR A 133 23.14 -1.45 -5.35
N ASP A 134 22.04 -2.17 -5.62
CA ASP A 134 22.08 -3.34 -6.52
C ASP A 134 21.08 -3.25 -7.69
N GLY A 135 20.25 -2.21 -7.72
CA GLY A 135 19.29 -1.96 -8.82
C GLY A 135 18.07 -2.89 -8.83
N ARG A 136 17.94 -3.81 -7.86
CA ARG A 136 16.78 -4.69 -7.79
C ARG A 136 15.55 -3.94 -7.30
N THR A 137 14.42 -4.25 -7.87
CA THR A 137 13.12 -3.84 -7.30
C THR A 137 12.66 -4.94 -6.36
N LEU A 138 12.49 -4.57 -5.09
CA LEU A 138 12.13 -5.50 -4.03
C LEU A 138 10.65 -5.34 -3.71
N HIS A 139 9.96 -6.46 -3.65
CA HIS A 139 8.56 -6.55 -3.25
C HIS A 139 8.46 -7.36 -1.97
N ASP A 140 7.59 -6.93 -1.07
CA ASP A 140 7.28 -7.74 0.10
C ASP A 140 6.52 -8.99 -0.34
N ASN A 141 6.97 -10.14 0.13
CA ASN A 141 6.19 -11.36 0.00
C ASN A 141 5.13 -11.39 1.09
N TYR A 142 3.90 -11.68 0.71
CA TYR A 142 2.89 -12.01 1.70
C TYR A 142 3.26 -13.30 2.41
N ASP A 143 3.07 -13.31 3.72
CA ASP A 143 3.13 -14.55 4.50
C ASP A 143 2.07 -15.52 3.96
N ALA A 144 2.48 -16.78 3.72
CA ALA A 144 1.57 -17.82 3.27
C ALA A 144 0.42 -18.08 4.26
N ALA A 145 0.58 -17.67 5.51
CA ALA A 145 -0.40 -17.77 6.59
C ALA A 145 -1.01 -16.40 6.97
N GLY A 146 -1.10 -15.45 6.05
CA GLY A 146 -1.50 -14.06 6.32
C GLY A 146 -2.84 -13.90 7.03
N LEU A 147 -3.89 -14.51 6.50
CA LEU A 147 -5.20 -14.60 7.18
C LEU A 147 -5.45 -16.03 7.60
N THR A 148 -5.57 -16.22 8.89
CA THR A 148 -5.79 -17.55 9.47
C THR A 148 -7.19 -17.63 10.09
N VAL A 149 -7.96 -18.64 9.68
CA VAL A 149 -9.26 -18.94 10.26
C VAL A 149 -9.10 -19.98 11.36
N PHE A 150 -9.60 -19.68 12.54
CA PHE A 150 -9.55 -20.58 13.69
C PHE A 150 -10.94 -21.12 13.99
N ILE A 151 -11.01 -22.44 14.24
CA ILE A 151 -12.19 -23.08 14.77
C ILE A 151 -11.93 -23.34 16.26
N PRO A 152 -12.71 -22.72 17.18
CA PRO A 152 -12.50 -22.91 18.61
C PRO A 152 -12.65 -24.36 19.02
N TYR A 153 -11.81 -24.86 19.94
CA TYR A 153 -11.81 -26.30 20.37
C TYR A 153 -13.07 -26.70 21.13
N TRP A 154 -13.82 -25.73 21.64
CA TRP A 154 -15.05 -25.99 22.42
C TRP A 154 -16.33 -26.12 21.60
N VAL A 155 -16.26 -25.93 20.27
CA VAL A 155 -17.42 -26.15 19.40
C VAL A 155 -17.64 -27.67 19.19
N SER A 156 -18.88 -28.05 18.86
CA SER A 156 -19.15 -29.47 18.56
C SER A 156 -18.47 -29.92 17.27
N ASP A 157 -18.22 -31.21 17.15
CA ASP A 157 -17.63 -31.81 15.95
C ASP A 157 -18.47 -31.53 14.70
N GLU A 158 -19.80 -31.47 14.81
CA GLU A 158 -20.71 -31.16 13.73
C GLU A 158 -20.50 -29.70 13.27
N THR A 159 -20.35 -28.75 14.20
CA THR A 159 -20.07 -27.35 13.91
C THR A 159 -18.71 -27.18 13.25
N ALA A 160 -17.68 -27.84 13.80
CA ALA A 160 -16.34 -27.81 13.22
C ALA A 160 -16.32 -28.35 11.78
N LYS A 161 -17.00 -29.51 11.58
CA LYS A 161 -17.14 -30.10 10.25
C LYS A 161 -17.87 -29.18 9.26
N ALA A 162 -18.97 -28.57 9.69
CA ALA A 162 -19.71 -27.63 8.85
C ALA A 162 -18.87 -26.40 8.45
N ALA A 163 -18.07 -25.88 9.38
CA ALA A 163 -17.16 -24.77 9.11
C ALA A 163 -16.08 -25.16 8.08
N ILE A 164 -15.47 -26.34 8.23
CA ILE A 164 -14.46 -26.84 7.28
C ILE A 164 -15.10 -27.05 5.88
N MET A 165 -16.28 -27.66 5.83
CA MET A 165 -16.99 -27.87 4.56
C MET A 165 -17.35 -26.55 3.87
N TYR A 166 -17.71 -25.53 4.64
CA TYR A 166 -17.98 -24.20 4.09
C TYR A 166 -16.71 -23.54 3.53
N LEU A 167 -15.59 -23.63 4.25
CA LEU A 167 -14.30 -23.13 3.78
C LEU A 167 -13.83 -23.86 2.50
N ASP A 168 -13.98 -25.20 2.47
CA ASP A 168 -13.67 -25.99 1.29
C ASP A 168 -14.53 -25.58 0.09
N TRP A 169 -15.84 -25.38 0.31
CA TRP A 169 -16.75 -24.88 -0.72
C TRP A 169 -16.32 -23.49 -1.23
N MET A 170 -15.94 -22.58 -0.35
CA MET A 170 -15.45 -21.25 -0.75
C MET A 170 -14.17 -21.30 -1.59
N CYS A 171 -13.31 -22.30 -1.34
CA CYS A 171 -12.04 -22.49 -2.06
C CYS A 171 -12.21 -23.15 -3.44
N GLN A 172 -13.40 -23.65 -3.79
CA GLN A 172 -13.61 -24.16 -5.15
C GLN A 172 -13.53 -23.00 -6.17
N PRO A 173 -12.82 -23.17 -7.29
CA PRO A 173 -12.54 -22.06 -8.23
C PRO A 173 -13.77 -21.30 -8.68
N GLU A 174 -14.86 -22.00 -9.01
CA GLU A 174 -16.11 -21.40 -9.45
C GLU A 174 -16.80 -20.57 -8.36
N ASN A 175 -16.76 -21.06 -7.11
CA ASN A 175 -17.35 -20.36 -5.97
C ASN A 175 -16.51 -19.15 -5.58
N MET A 176 -15.20 -19.31 -5.56
CA MET A 176 -14.27 -18.21 -5.27
C MET A 176 -14.42 -17.10 -6.30
N PHE A 177 -14.50 -17.42 -7.58
CA PHE A 177 -14.71 -16.45 -8.64
C PHE A 177 -16.03 -15.69 -8.46
N ALA A 178 -17.14 -16.42 -8.20
CA ALA A 178 -18.46 -15.83 -8.00
C ALA A 178 -18.51 -14.95 -6.74
N LEU A 179 -17.83 -15.35 -5.65
CA LEU A 179 -17.76 -14.56 -4.41
C LEU A 179 -16.97 -13.26 -4.58
N GLN A 180 -15.93 -13.28 -5.40
CA GLN A 180 -15.08 -12.11 -5.62
C GLN A 180 -15.63 -11.15 -6.69
N ASN A 181 -16.24 -11.67 -7.73
CA ASN A 181 -16.61 -10.89 -8.91
C ASN A 181 -18.13 -10.78 -9.13
N GLY A 182 -18.92 -11.46 -8.30
CA GLY A 182 -20.35 -11.58 -8.50
C GLY A 182 -20.70 -12.62 -9.57
N THR A 183 -21.97 -12.65 -9.92
CA THR A 183 -22.50 -13.54 -10.96
C THR A 183 -22.84 -12.73 -12.19
N GLU A 184 -22.31 -13.13 -13.35
CA GLU A 184 -22.54 -12.43 -14.61
C GLU A 184 -24.03 -12.21 -14.90
N GLY A 185 -24.40 -10.97 -15.16
CA GLY A 185 -25.79 -10.56 -15.46
C GLY A 185 -26.68 -10.37 -14.23
N ILE A 186 -26.17 -10.52 -13.00
CA ILE A 186 -26.96 -10.33 -11.77
C ILE A 186 -26.45 -9.10 -10.96
N ASN A 187 -25.17 -8.80 -10.97
CA ASN A 187 -24.53 -7.65 -10.26
C ASN A 187 -23.58 -6.89 -11.16
#